data_07bfc372d8cbe67e659b513c161c08a7
#
_entry.id   07bfc372d8cbe67e659b513c161c08a7
#
_cell.length_a   1.000
_cell.length_b   1.000
_cell.length_c   1.000
_cell.angle_alpha   90.00
_cell.angle_beta   90.00
_cell.angle_gamma   90.00
#
_symmetry.space_group_name_H-M   'P 1'
#
loop_
_entity.id
_entity.type
_entity.pdbx_description
1 polymer ?
#
loop_
_entity_poly.entity_id
_entity_poly.type
_entity_poly.pdbx_seq_one_letter_code
_entity_poly.pdbx_strand_id
1 'polypeptide(L)'
;MRILTSLATLIMVMLAASLPSEAATAAFTNLHGNPSLQSASALVTDAKGNVIFGKDVDTIRPIASITKLMTAMVIVDGGQALDEKISITKDDRDTIQLTGSRLSYGAKLSRKDLLLLALMSSENRAASALGRNWPGGTAAFVKQMNMKARELGMTNSRFADPAGLNPGNQATARDLGKMISAAQGYAIIHQASTTTAMEVRPFSNRGPLNYVNTNRLLKNPNWDISLSKTGYLNESGRCLVMQAKIAGEPVFIVLLNSYGKLTPFGDSNRLRKWMLANS
;
A
#
# COMPACT_ATOMS: atom_id res chain seq x y z
N MET A 1 21.43 50.24 -58.80
CA MET A 1 21.68 50.05 -57.37
C MET A 1 20.92 48.82 -56.92
N ARG A 2 21.56 47.65 -56.93
CA ARG A 2 20.95 46.36 -56.60
C ARG A 2 21.32 46.00 -55.14
N ILE A 3 20.32 45.85 -54.29
CA ILE A 3 20.43 45.40 -52.88
C ILE A 3 20.30 43.89 -52.88
N LEU A 4 21.39 43.18 -52.55
CA LEU A 4 21.38 41.73 -52.26
C LEU A 4 20.98 41.53 -50.79
N THR A 5 19.83 40.93 -50.55
CA THR A 5 19.45 40.41 -49.25
C THR A 5 19.90 38.95 -49.10
N SER A 6 20.89 38.76 -48.26
CA SER A 6 21.38 37.42 -47.88
C SER A 6 20.45 36.77 -46.84
N LEU A 7 19.86 35.64 -47.20
CA LEU A 7 19.02 34.83 -46.31
C LEU A 7 19.92 33.79 -45.60
N ALA A 8 20.23 34.01 -44.34
CA ALA A 8 20.98 33.05 -43.53
C ALA A 8 19.99 32.00 -42.96
N THR A 9 20.07 30.78 -43.47
CA THR A 9 19.29 29.64 -42.98
C THR A 9 19.95 29.07 -41.72
N LEU A 10 19.34 29.27 -40.56
CA LEU A 10 19.79 28.69 -39.29
C LEU A 10 19.34 27.23 -39.20
N ILE A 11 20.26 26.29 -39.41
CA ILE A 11 20.00 24.85 -39.20
C ILE A 11 20.09 24.57 -37.69
N MET A 12 18.94 24.38 -37.04
CA MET A 12 18.84 23.95 -35.66
C MET A 12 19.02 22.43 -35.58
N VAL A 13 20.23 21.99 -35.22
CA VAL A 13 20.51 20.57 -34.94
C VAL A 13 19.89 20.24 -33.62
N MET A 14 18.73 19.52 -33.63
CA MET A 14 18.18 18.91 -32.45
C MET A 14 19.06 17.70 -32.04
N LEU A 15 19.87 17.88 -31.00
CA LEU A 15 20.52 16.79 -30.32
C LEU A 15 19.43 16.03 -29.55
N ALA A 16 18.99 14.90 -30.10
CA ALA A 16 18.18 13.94 -29.35
C ALA A 16 19.09 13.34 -28.26
N ALA A 17 18.98 13.86 -27.04
CA ALA A 17 19.56 13.22 -25.86
C ALA A 17 18.84 11.88 -25.68
N SER A 18 19.50 10.78 -26.04
CA SER A 18 19.06 9.43 -25.64
C SER A 18 19.13 9.35 -24.12
N LEU A 19 17.97 9.34 -23.48
CA LEU A 19 17.89 9.01 -22.06
C LEU A 19 18.50 7.61 -21.87
N PRO A 20 19.39 7.41 -20.88
CA PRO A 20 19.94 6.11 -20.62
C PRO A 20 18.79 5.15 -20.32
N SER A 21 18.75 4.02 -21.03
CA SER A 21 17.90 2.87 -20.68
C SER A 21 18.28 2.47 -19.25
N GLU A 22 17.38 2.73 -18.30
CA GLU A 22 17.61 2.39 -16.91
C GLU A 22 17.59 0.86 -16.78
N ALA A 23 18.78 0.26 -16.71
CA ALA A 23 18.95 -1.14 -16.39
C ALA A 23 18.34 -1.44 -15.00
N ALA A 24 17.70 -2.61 -14.84
CA ALA A 24 17.32 -3.14 -13.53
C ALA A 24 18.53 -3.03 -12.59
N THR A 25 18.27 -2.76 -11.29
CA THR A 25 19.34 -2.64 -10.30
C THR A 25 20.27 -3.84 -10.42
N ALA A 26 21.56 -3.62 -10.64
CA ALA A 26 22.56 -4.66 -10.95
C ALA A 26 22.56 -5.82 -9.95
N ALA A 27 22.14 -5.54 -8.71
CA ALA A 27 22.02 -6.52 -7.62
C ALA A 27 21.08 -7.69 -7.89
N PHE A 28 20.09 -7.59 -8.80
CA PHE A 28 19.05 -8.62 -8.98
C PHE A 28 18.90 -9.11 -10.42
N THR A 29 19.90 -8.93 -11.26
CA THR A 29 19.84 -9.31 -12.69
C THR A 29 20.10 -10.80 -12.94
N ASN A 30 20.78 -11.48 -12.03
CA ASN A 30 21.27 -12.87 -12.21
C ASN A 30 20.70 -13.84 -11.15
N LEU A 31 19.49 -13.62 -10.68
CA LEU A 31 18.87 -14.51 -9.70
C LEU A 31 18.54 -15.88 -10.32
N HIS A 32 19.03 -16.97 -9.70
CA HIS A 32 18.78 -18.34 -10.12
C HIS A 32 17.93 -19.12 -9.11
N GLY A 33 17.24 -20.16 -9.57
CA GLY A 33 16.40 -21.00 -8.73
C GLY A 33 15.03 -20.40 -8.42
N ASN A 34 14.29 -21.06 -7.53
CA ASN A 34 12.93 -20.69 -7.15
C ASN A 34 12.83 -20.54 -5.62
N PRO A 35 12.30 -19.43 -5.09
CA PRO A 35 12.12 -19.24 -3.65
C PRO A 35 11.05 -20.14 -3.01
N SER A 36 10.35 -20.98 -3.78
CA SER A 36 9.36 -21.98 -3.30
C SER A 36 8.26 -21.36 -2.39
N LEU A 37 7.58 -20.33 -2.89
CA LEU A 37 6.56 -19.60 -2.13
C LEU A 37 5.24 -20.37 -2.01
N GLN A 38 4.63 -20.27 -0.82
CA GLN A 38 3.33 -20.87 -0.50
C GLN A 38 2.15 -19.92 -0.78
N SER A 39 2.39 -18.61 -0.94
CA SER A 39 1.37 -17.66 -1.40
C SER A 39 0.93 -18.00 -2.81
N ALA A 40 -0.37 -17.86 -3.09
CA ALA A 40 -0.92 -18.19 -4.41
C ALA A 40 -0.43 -17.22 -5.48
N SER A 41 -0.44 -15.91 -5.19
CA SER A 41 0.18 -14.89 -6.05
C SER A 41 1.32 -14.20 -5.31
N ALA A 42 2.40 -13.91 -6.03
CA ALA A 42 3.54 -13.18 -5.50
C ALA A 42 4.16 -12.28 -6.58
N LEU A 43 4.55 -11.08 -6.19
CA LEU A 43 5.30 -10.16 -7.03
C LEU A 43 6.43 -9.54 -6.21
N VAL A 44 7.62 -9.49 -6.77
CA VAL A 44 8.73 -8.67 -6.27
C VAL A 44 9.20 -7.77 -7.39
N THR A 45 9.31 -6.48 -7.12
CA THR A 45 9.87 -5.50 -8.06
C THR A 45 10.97 -4.70 -7.38
N ASP A 46 11.85 -4.11 -8.18
CA ASP A 46 12.74 -3.05 -7.73
C ASP A 46 11.98 -1.72 -7.56
N ALA A 47 12.67 -0.67 -7.14
CA ALA A 47 12.10 0.68 -6.96
C ALA A 47 11.60 1.32 -8.27
N LYS A 48 12.07 0.86 -9.43
CA LYS A 48 11.68 1.34 -10.76
C LYS A 48 10.48 0.58 -11.33
N GLY A 49 10.03 -0.49 -10.64
CA GLY A 49 8.92 -1.34 -11.07
C GLY A 49 9.35 -2.52 -11.96
N ASN A 50 10.66 -2.74 -12.17
CA ASN A 50 11.13 -3.92 -12.89
C ASN A 50 10.86 -5.17 -12.07
N VAL A 51 10.33 -6.21 -12.72
CA VAL A 51 9.96 -7.46 -12.06
C VAL A 51 11.22 -8.29 -11.78
N ILE A 52 11.47 -8.57 -10.49
CA ILE A 52 12.53 -9.45 -10.00
C ILE A 52 12.01 -10.89 -9.89
N PHE A 53 10.78 -11.05 -9.40
CA PHE A 53 10.09 -12.34 -9.27
C PHE A 53 8.59 -12.17 -9.49
N GLY A 54 7.97 -13.12 -10.19
CA GLY A 54 6.53 -13.14 -10.42
C GLY A 54 5.96 -14.56 -10.36
N LYS A 55 4.85 -14.72 -9.64
CA LYS A 55 4.04 -15.93 -9.58
C LYS A 55 2.58 -15.52 -9.62
N ASP A 56 1.84 -15.94 -10.65
CA ASP A 56 0.41 -15.67 -10.79
C ASP A 56 0.04 -14.20 -10.51
N VAL A 57 0.76 -13.28 -11.18
CA VAL A 57 0.73 -11.85 -10.87
C VAL A 57 -0.51 -11.12 -11.39
N ASP A 58 -1.24 -11.70 -12.33
CA ASP A 58 -2.36 -11.07 -13.04
C ASP A 58 -3.74 -11.64 -12.65
N THR A 59 -3.80 -12.65 -11.77
CA THR A 59 -5.07 -13.14 -11.23
C THR A 59 -5.66 -12.11 -10.26
N ILE A 60 -6.92 -11.72 -10.53
CA ILE A 60 -7.70 -10.84 -9.67
C ILE A 60 -8.09 -11.59 -8.40
N ARG A 61 -7.78 -11.01 -7.24
CA ARG A 61 -8.06 -11.61 -5.93
C ARG A 61 -8.64 -10.58 -4.96
N PRO A 62 -9.48 -10.98 -4.01
CA PRO A 62 -9.82 -10.13 -2.86
C PRO A 62 -8.54 -9.78 -2.11
N ILE A 63 -8.42 -8.52 -1.68
CA ILE A 63 -7.18 -7.99 -1.08
C ILE A 63 -7.31 -7.61 0.40
N ALA A 64 -8.51 -7.79 0.96
CA ALA A 64 -8.80 -7.46 2.36
C ALA A 64 -8.26 -6.06 2.75
N SER A 65 -7.69 -5.94 3.94
CA SER A 65 -7.18 -4.68 4.48
C SER A 65 -5.98 -4.07 3.76
N ILE A 66 -5.46 -4.68 2.68
CA ILE A 66 -4.52 -3.97 1.79
C ILE A 66 -5.19 -2.72 1.21
N THR A 67 -6.50 -2.75 1.05
CA THR A 67 -7.38 -1.62 0.70
C THR A 67 -7.07 -0.34 1.47
N LYS A 68 -6.69 -0.44 2.75
CA LYS A 68 -6.43 0.72 3.61
C LYS A 68 -5.23 1.59 3.16
N LEU A 69 -4.35 1.05 2.31
CA LEU A 69 -3.32 1.88 1.65
C LEU A 69 -3.98 2.85 0.66
N MET A 70 -4.90 2.38 -0.17
CA MET A 70 -5.67 3.25 -1.07
C MET A 70 -6.48 4.28 -0.28
N THR A 71 -7.13 3.84 0.80
CA THR A 71 -7.85 4.75 1.73
C THR A 71 -6.96 5.87 2.23
N ALA A 72 -5.75 5.53 2.69
CA ALA A 72 -4.81 6.53 3.20
C ALA A 72 -4.34 7.50 2.10
N MET A 73 -4.03 7.01 0.90
CA MET A 73 -3.64 7.86 -0.22
C MET A 73 -4.74 8.87 -0.57
N VAL A 74 -5.99 8.41 -0.70
CA VAL A 74 -7.14 9.29 -1.02
C VAL A 74 -7.37 10.33 0.08
N ILE A 75 -7.27 9.96 1.36
CA ILE A 75 -7.42 10.92 2.47
C ILE A 75 -6.33 11.99 2.43
N VAL A 76 -5.08 11.60 2.15
CA VAL A 76 -3.96 12.57 2.09
C VAL A 76 -4.10 13.49 0.87
N ASP A 77 -4.43 12.93 -0.29
CA ASP A 77 -4.65 13.71 -1.52
C ASP A 77 -5.81 14.71 -1.40
N GLY A 78 -6.81 14.39 -0.57
CA GLY A 78 -7.95 15.26 -0.31
C GLY A 78 -7.61 16.51 0.50
N GLY A 79 -6.43 16.61 1.08
CA GLY A 79 -5.94 17.80 1.79
C GLY A 79 -6.74 18.19 3.03
N GLN A 80 -7.59 17.28 3.56
CA GLN A 80 -8.38 17.56 4.76
C GLN A 80 -7.48 17.70 6.00
N ALA A 81 -7.83 18.61 6.92
CA ALA A 81 -7.07 18.85 8.14
C ALA A 81 -6.86 17.55 8.94
N LEU A 82 -5.58 17.20 9.18
CA LEU A 82 -5.20 15.96 9.85
C LEU A 82 -5.45 16.00 11.36
N ASP A 83 -5.56 17.17 11.95
CA ASP A 83 -5.89 17.40 13.37
C ASP A 83 -7.39 17.42 13.64
N GLU A 84 -8.23 17.51 12.60
CA GLU A 84 -9.68 17.44 12.74
C GLU A 84 -10.11 16.18 13.50
N LYS A 85 -10.95 16.39 14.54
CA LYS A 85 -11.46 15.29 15.38
C LYS A 85 -12.69 14.64 14.76
N ILE A 86 -12.59 13.34 14.48
CA ILE A 86 -13.66 12.52 13.93
C ILE A 86 -14.19 11.59 15.02
N SER A 87 -15.52 11.51 15.14
CA SER A 87 -16.18 10.61 16.09
C SER A 87 -16.52 9.28 15.39
N ILE A 88 -16.27 8.18 16.09
CA ILE A 88 -16.74 6.84 15.69
C ILE A 88 -18.24 6.72 15.95
N THR A 89 -18.99 6.34 14.93
CA THR A 89 -20.45 6.19 15.01
C THR A 89 -20.90 4.74 14.76
N LYS A 90 -22.19 4.48 14.85
CA LYS A 90 -22.77 3.18 14.51
C LYS A 90 -22.58 2.83 13.03
N ASP A 91 -22.48 3.84 12.16
CA ASP A 91 -22.29 3.66 10.71
C ASP A 91 -20.88 3.12 10.38
N ASP A 92 -19.92 3.21 11.33
CA ASP A 92 -18.57 2.65 11.17
C ASP A 92 -18.51 1.16 11.57
N ARG A 93 -19.67 0.56 11.94
CA ARG A 93 -19.73 -0.86 12.28
C ARG A 93 -19.51 -1.72 11.04
N ASP A 94 -18.67 -2.75 11.22
CA ASP A 94 -18.57 -3.83 10.24
C ASP A 94 -19.85 -4.68 10.27
N THR A 95 -20.62 -4.62 9.19
CA THR A 95 -21.86 -5.38 8.98
C THR A 95 -21.66 -6.55 7.99
N ILE A 96 -20.46 -6.70 7.44
CA ILE A 96 -20.13 -7.70 6.41
C ILE A 96 -19.41 -8.89 7.05
N GLN A 97 -18.28 -8.64 7.70
CA GLN A 97 -17.45 -9.67 8.34
C GLN A 97 -17.70 -9.78 9.85
N LEU A 98 -18.49 -8.87 10.41
CA LEU A 98 -18.84 -8.77 11.83
C LEU A 98 -17.62 -8.70 12.77
N THR A 99 -16.52 -8.09 12.30
CA THR A 99 -15.29 -7.97 13.08
C THR A 99 -15.49 -7.03 14.28
N GLY A 100 -14.84 -7.36 15.38
CA GLY A 100 -14.78 -6.48 16.55
C GLY A 100 -13.86 -5.27 16.35
N SER A 101 -14.06 -4.24 17.16
CA SER A 101 -13.16 -3.08 17.26
C SER A 101 -13.06 -2.60 18.70
N ARG A 102 -11.90 -2.12 19.09
CA ARG A 102 -11.68 -1.49 20.40
C ARG A 102 -12.10 -0.01 20.44
N LEU A 103 -12.26 0.62 19.26
CA LEU A 103 -12.84 1.96 19.17
C LEU A 103 -14.36 1.88 19.40
N SER A 104 -14.82 2.13 20.62
CA SER A 104 -16.25 2.19 20.94
C SER A 104 -16.92 3.36 20.23
N TYR A 105 -18.25 3.29 20.04
CA TYR A 105 -19.01 4.43 19.54
C TYR A 105 -18.88 5.62 20.47
N GLY A 106 -18.77 6.82 19.92
CA GLY A 106 -18.46 8.05 20.63
C GLY A 106 -16.95 8.30 20.86
N ALA A 107 -16.08 7.32 20.53
CA ALA A 107 -14.64 7.54 20.53
C ALA A 107 -14.30 8.68 19.55
N LYS A 108 -13.43 9.62 19.98
CA LYS A 108 -13.09 10.80 19.19
C LYS A 108 -11.57 10.90 19.06
N LEU A 109 -11.07 10.82 17.82
CA LEU A 109 -9.64 10.86 17.49
C LEU A 109 -9.40 11.82 16.33
N SER A 110 -8.16 12.28 16.18
CA SER A 110 -7.78 13.07 15.01
C SER A 110 -7.81 12.22 13.74
N ARG A 111 -8.01 12.85 12.58
CA ARG A 111 -7.90 12.19 11.28
C ARG A 111 -6.54 11.48 11.14
N LYS A 112 -5.47 12.14 11.62
CA LYS A 112 -4.13 11.56 11.68
C LYS A 112 -4.10 10.26 12.50
N ASP A 113 -4.65 10.28 13.74
CA ASP A 113 -4.66 9.09 14.60
C ASP A 113 -5.46 7.94 13.97
N LEU A 114 -6.60 8.25 13.33
CA LEU A 114 -7.37 7.25 12.60
C LEU A 114 -6.60 6.66 11.42
N LEU A 115 -5.85 7.47 10.65
CA LEU A 115 -4.95 6.96 9.60
C LEU A 115 -3.88 6.02 10.17
N LEU A 116 -3.23 6.43 11.27
CA LEU A 116 -2.23 5.61 11.93
C LEU A 116 -2.82 4.26 12.38
N LEU A 117 -3.98 4.27 13.03
CA LEU A 117 -4.65 3.05 13.49
C LEU A 117 -5.10 2.16 12.32
N ALA A 118 -5.63 2.75 11.25
CA ALA A 118 -6.07 2.01 10.06
C ALA A 118 -4.90 1.28 9.39
N LEU A 119 -3.72 1.91 9.30
CA LEU A 119 -2.56 1.31 8.64
C LEU A 119 -1.78 0.37 9.58
N MET A 120 -1.45 0.81 10.79
CA MET A 120 -0.63 0.08 11.74
C MET A 120 -1.33 -1.18 12.27
N SER A 121 -2.51 -0.98 12.87
CA SER A 121 -3.26 -2.07 13.54
C SER A 121 -4.39 -2.64 12.69
N SER A 122 -4.55 -2.13 11.47
CA SER A 122 -5.64 -2.53 10.58
C SER A 122 -7.04 -2.26 11.15
N GLU A 123 -7.20 -1.18 11.94
CA GLU A 123 -8.45 -0.84 12.63
C GLU A 123 -9.56 -0.50 11.62
N ASN A 124 -10.63 -1.32 11.61
CA ASN A 124 -11.68 -1.24 10.62
C ASN A 124 -12.57 -0.02 10.81
N ARG A 125 -12.98 0.31 12.05
CA ARG A 125 -13.81 1.50 12.32
C ARG A 125 -13.06 2.78 12.02
N ALA A 126 -11.74 2.80 12.22
CA ALA A 126 -10.92 3.95 11.84
C ALA A 126 -10.97 4.19 10.33
N ALA A 127 -10.79 3.15 9.52
CA ALA A 127 -10.87 3.26 8.06
C ALA A 127 -12.28 3.63 7.57
N SER A 128 -13.33 3.04 8.16
CA SER A 128 -14.73 3.36 7.84
C SER A 128 -15.05 4.81 8.18
N ALA A 129 -14.65 5.30 9.36
CA ALA A 129 -14.87 6.68 9.79
C ALA A 129 -14.16 7.69 8.88
N LEU A 130 -12.95 7.38 8.41
CA LEU A 130 -12.23 8.20 7.43
C LEU A 130 -13.03 8.33 6.13
N GLY A 131 -13.52 7.23 5.57
CA GLY A 131 -14.32 7.25 4.34
C GLY A 131 -15.68 7.92 4.53
N ARG A 132 -16.35 7.70 5.67
CA ARG A 132 -17.63 8.35 5.99
C ARG A 132 -17.50 9.87 6.14
N ASN A 133 -16.38 10.36 6.67
CA ASN A 133 -16.12 11.79 6.84
C ASN A 133 -15.53 12.46 5.58
N TRP A 134 -15.46 11.75 4.46
CA TRP A 134 -15.14 12.36 3.17
C TRP A 134 -16.29 13.25 2.68
N PRO A 135 -16.00 14.35 1.97
CA PRO A 135 -17.05 15.15 1.32
C PRO A 135 -17.94 14.28 0.41
N GLY A 136 -19.24 14.24 0.70
CA GLY A 136 -20.19 13.36 0.02
C GLY A 136 -20.27 11.93 0.60
N GLY A 137 -19.58 11.65 1.73
CA GLY A 137 -19.69 10.40 2.47
C GLY A 137 -19.01 9.20 1.80
N THR A 138 -19.27 8.01 2.33
CA THR A 138 -18.61 6.74 1.92
C THR A 138 -18.74 6.45 0.43
N ALA A 139 -19.91 6.73 -0.19
CA ALA A 139 -20.09 6.46 -1.62
C ALA A 139 -19.19 7.35 -2.50
N ALA A 140 -19.08 8.64 -2.18
CA ALA A 140 -18.17 9.56 -2.85
C ALA A 140 -16.70 9.16 -2.61
N PHE A 141 -16.36 8.71 -1.41
CA PHE A 141 -15.04 8.23 -1.07
C PHE A 141 -14.64 7.00 -1.91
N VAL A 142 -15.51 5.99 -2.00
CA VAL A 142 -15.27 4.78 -2.82
C VAL A 142 -15.13 5.14 -4.31
N LYS A 143 -15.92 6.10 -4.80
CA LYS A 143 -15.74 6.64 -6.17
C LYS A 143 -14.33 7.21 -6.34
N GLN A 144 -13.85 7.99 -5.37
CA GLN A 144 -12.51 8.58 -5.40
C GLN A 144 -11.40 7.51 -5.33
N MET A 145 -11.56 6.45 -4.50
CA MET A 145 -10.63 5.31 -4.49
C MET A 145 -10.49 4.67 -5.88
N ASN A 146 -11.61 4.46 -6.57
CA ASN A 146 -11.60 3.89 -7.92
C ASN A 146 -11.08 4.87 -8.99
N MET A 147 -11.24 6.18 -8.80
CA MET A 147 -10.60 7.19 -9.66
C MET A 147 -9.08 7.14 -9.47
N LYS A 148 -8.60 7.14 -8.22
CA LYS A 148 -7.17 7.01 -7.91
C LYS A 148 -6.57 5.72 -8.46
N ALA A 149 -7.28 4.60 -8.39
CA ALA A 149 -6.84 3.34 -8.99
C ALA A 149 -6.61 3.48 -10.51
N ARG A 150 -7.53 4.14 -11.23
CA ARG A 150 -7.36 4.40 -12.67
C ARG A 150 -6.18 5.32 -12.96
N GLU A 151 -5.98 6.39 -12.17
CA GLU A 151 -4.83 7.30 -12.29
C GLU A 151 -3.51 6.56 -12.14
N LEU A 152 -3.46 5.56 -11.25
CA LEU A 152 -2.28 4.70 -11.05
C LEU A 152 -2.15 3.59 -12.09
N GLY A 153 -3.04 3.50 -13.07
CA GLY A 153 -3.05 2.43 -14.07
C GLY A 153 -3.38 1.05 -13.50
N MET A 154 -4.11 0.98 -12.37
CA MET A 154 -4.57 -0.26 -11.73
C MET A 154 -5.85 -0.76 -12.43
N THR A 155 -5.73 -1.20 -13.68
CA THR A 155 -6.87 -1.51 -14.56
C THR A 155 -7.64 -2.77 -14.14
N ASN A 156 -7.03 -3.65 -13.38
CA ASN A 156 -7.61 -4.89 -12.87
C ASN A 156 -7.94 -4.80 -11.37
N SER A 157 -8.22 -3.60 -10.88
CA SER A 157 -8.52 -3.35 -9.48
C SER A 157 -9.84 -2.65 -9.29
N ARG A 158 -10.54 -2.99 -8.20
CA ARG A 158 -11.79 -2.37 -7.78
C ARG A 158 -11.82 -2.22 -6.27
N PHE A 159 -12.34 -1.09 -5.81
CA PHE A 159 -12.58 -0.80 -4.40
C PHE A 159 -14.09 -0.67 -4.15
N ALA A 160 -14.58 -1.29 -3.08
CA ALA A 160 -15.99 -1.35 -2.71
C ALA A 160 -16.28 -0.75 -1.32
N ASP A 161 -15.28 -0.65 -0.46
CA ASP A 161 -15.35 0.01 0.84
C ASP A 161 -13.97 0.51 1.29
N PRO A 162 -13.88 1.44 2.27
CA PRO A 162 -12.60 2.00 2.72
C PRO A 162 -11.79 1.09 3.64
N ALA A 163 -12.39 0.03 4.21
CA ALA A 163 -11.76 -0.84 5.21
C ALA A 163 -11.22 -2.16 4.62
N GLY A 164 -11.69 -2.56 3.43
CA GLY A 164 -11.36 -3.84 2.83
C GLY A 164 -12.12 -5.01 3.47
N LEU A 165 -13.35 -4.77 3.91
CA LEU A 165 -14.23 -5.78 4.50
C LEU A 165 -15.09 -6.47 3.46
N ASN A 166 -15.42 -5.77 2.38
CA ASN A 166 -16.15 -6.32 1.25
C ASN A 166 -15.16 -7.09 0.34
N PRO A 167 -15.42 -8.39 0.03
CA PRO A 167 -14.59 -9.16 -0.91
C PRO A 167 -14.51 -8.56 -2.32
N GLY A 168 -15.39 -7.62 -2.65
CA GLY A 168 -15.33 -6.82 -3.87
C GLY A 168 -14.19 -5.79 -3.92
N ASN A 169 -13.43 -5.61 -2.83
CA ASN A 169 -12.11 -4.97 -2.88
C ASN A 169 -11.13 -5.98 -3.49
N GLN A 170 -10.83 -5.82 -4.75
CA GLN A 170 -10.07 -6.78 -5.54
C GLN A 170 -8.95 -6.09 -6.31
N ALA A 171 -7.84 -6.79 -6.49
CA ALA A 171 -6.71 -6.36 -7.31
C ALA A 171 -5.87 -7.55 -7.76
N THR A 172 -5.00 -7.31 -8.72
CA THR A 172 -3.90 -8.22 -9.08
C THR A 172 -2.64 -7.87 -8.27
N ALA A 173 -1.70 -8.79 -8.15
CA ALA A 173 -0.41 -8.50 -7.53
C ALA A 173 0.35 -7.41 -8.31
N ARG A 174 0.22 -7.38 -9.64
CA ARG A 174 0.80 -6.34 -10.50
C ARG A 174 0.25 -4.94 -10.19
N ASP A 175 -1.05 -4.80 -10.06
CA ASP A 175 -1.66 -3.51 -9.72
C ASP A 175 -1.31 -3.05 -8.31
N LEU A 176 -1.22 -3.99 -7.35
CA LEU A 176 -0.75 -3.65 -6.00
C LEU A 176 0.71 -3.19 -5.99
N GLY A 177 1.56 -3.72 -6.89
CA GLY A 177 2.91 -3.20 -7.10
C GLY A 177 2.91 -1.72 -7.47
N LYS A 178 2.04 -1.30 -8.41
CA LYS A 178 1.86 0.12 -8.77
C LYS A 178 1.39 0.96 -7.58
N MET A 179 0.44 0.44 -6.78
CA MET A 179 -0.07 1.13 -5.60
C MET A 179 1.02 1.35 -4.55
N ILE A 180 1.85 0.34 -4.28
CA ILE A 180 2.96 0.47 -3.30
C ILE A 180 4.00 1.46 -3.81
N SER A 181 4.33 1.41 -5.10
CA SER A 181 5.25 2.36 -5.73
C SER A 181 4.74 3.79 -5.58
N ALA A 182 3.46 4.05 -5.86
CA ALA A 182 2.85 5.37 -5.65
C ALA A 182 2.84 5.79 -4.17
N ALA A 183 2.65 4.84 -3.25
CA ALA A 183 2.62 5.12 -1.82
C ALA A 183 3.96 5.64 -1.26
N GLN A 184 5.08 5.49 -1.98
CA GLN A 184 6.38 6.06 -1.60
C GLN A 184 6.33 7.58 -1.41
N GLY A 185 5.49 8.30 -2.17
CA GLY A 185 5.34 9.76 -2.08
C GLY A 185 4.66 10.25 -0.79
N TYR A 186 4.18 9.36 0.08
CA TYR A 186 3.35 9.72 1.23
C TYR A 186 4.06 9.45 2.57
N ALA A 187 4.77 10.45 3.10
CA ALA A 187 5.52 10.32 4.36
C ALA A 187 4.66 9.79 5.53
N ILE A 188 3.39 10.21 5.63
CA ILE A 188 2.47 9.75 6.66
C ILE A 188 2.13 8.26 6.52
N ILE A 189 2.07 7.71 5.29
CA ILE A 189 1.83 6.29 5.06
C ILE A 189 3.04 5.48 5.54
N HIS A 190 4.26 5.93 5.25
CA HIS A 190 5.48 5.30 5.78
C HIS A 190 5.46 5.28 7.31
N GLN A 191 5.26 6.44 7.94
CA GLN A 191 5.16 6.55 9.40
C GLN A 191 4.10 5.61 9.97
N ALA A 192 2.87 5.68 9.46
CA ALA A 192 1.74 4.92 9.98
C ALA A 192 1.93 3.41 9.81
N SER A 193 2.41 2.95 8.65
CA SER A 193 2.53 1.53 8.33
C SER A 193 3.70 0.84 9.04
N THR A 194 4.70 1.60 9.50
CA THR A 194 5.88 1.07 10.21
C THR A 194 5.89 1.35 11.71
N THR A 195 4.99 2.19 12.23
CA THR A 195 4.81 2.37 13.68
C THR A 195 4.50 1.02 14.33
N THR A 196 5.31 0.60 15.29
CA THR A 196 5.21 -0.74 15.90
C THR A 196 4.15 -0.82 16.99
N ALA A 197 3.93 0.26 17.72
CA ALA A 197 2.91 0.39 18.76
C ALA A 197 2.47 1.83 18.93
N MET A 198 1.24 2.05 19.38
CA MET A 198 0.66 3.36 19.64
C MET A 198 -0.37 3.28 20.76
N GLU A 199 -0.34 4.27 21.65
CA GLU A 199 -1.39 4.54 22.62
C GLU A 199 -2.28 5.68 22.12
N VAL A 200 -3.60 5.52 22.27
CA VAL A 200 -4.58 6.59 22.00
C VAL A 200 -5.55 6.75 23.18
N ARG A 201 -6.05 7.97 23.37
CA ARG A 201 -7.03 8.32 24.40
C ARG A 201 -8.30 8.88 23.76
N PRO A 202 -9.19 8.02 23.26
CA PRO A 202 -10.38 8.44 22.53
C PRO A 202 -11.49 9.01 23.43
N PHE A 203 -11.35 8.87 24.76
CA PHE A 203 -12.27 9.39 25.77
C PHE A 203 -11.48 10.07 26.90
N SER A 204 -11.98 11.19 27.40
CA SER A 204 -11.36 11.93 28.51
C SER A 204 -11.48 11.20 29.85
N ASN A 205 -12.52 10.40 30.03
CA ASN A 205 -12.89 9.71 31.28
C ASN A 205 -12.56 8.21 31.29
N ARG A 206 -11.80 7.71 30.32
CA ARG A 206 -11.40 6.29 30.21
C ARG A 206 -9.88 6.17 30.05
N GLY A 207 -9.35 5.02 30.42
CA GLY A 207 -7.97 4.67 30.21
C GLY A 207 -7.59 4.62 28.71
N PRO A 208 -6.29 4.59 28.42
CA PRO A 208 -5.80 4.53 27.05
C PRO A 208 -6.10 3.18 26.39
N LEU A 209 -6.13 3.21 25.06
CA LEU A 209 -6.14 2.02 24.22
C LEU A 209 -4.77 1.84 23.58
N ASN A 210 -4.20 0.65 23.75
CA ASN A 210 -2.89 0.31 23.20
C ASN A 210 -3.06 -0.54 21.93
N TYR A 211 -2.42 -0.15 20.84
CA TYR A 211 -2.43 -0.84 19.56
C TYR A 211 -1.01 -1.26 19.17
N VAL A 212 -0.92 -2.37 18.43
CA VAL A 212 0.35 -2.89 17.90
C VAL A 212 0.24 -3.16 16.41
N ASN A 213 1.36 -3.08 15.71
CA ASN A 213 1.40 -3.34 14.28
C ASN A 213 1.10 -4.81 13.98
N THR A 214 0.38 -5.02 12.89
CA THR A 214 0.00 -6.36 12.42
C THR A 214 1.14 -7.08 11.69
N ASN A 215 2.14 -6.34 11.18
CA ASN A 215 3.34 -6.93 10.56
C ASN A 215 4.40 -7.22 11.62
N ARG A 216 4.55 -8.48 11.97
CA ARG A 216 5.55 -8.92 12.95
C ARG A 216 7.01 -8.79 12.49
N LEU A 217 7.26 -8.69 11.18
CA LEU A 217 8.61 -8.52 10.63
C LEU A 217 9.23 -7.17 11.03
N LEU A 218 8.43 -6.16 11.36
CA LEU A 218 8.93 -4.87 11.87
C LEU A 218 9.73 -4.97 13.17
N LYS A 219 9.58 -6.07 13.92
CA LYS A 219 10.36 -6.34 15.14
C LYS A 219 11.58 -7.22 14.88
N ASN A 220 11.78 -7.67 13.65
CA ASN A 220 12.91 -8.51 13.29
C ASN A 220 14.07 -7.64 12.79
N PRO A 221 15.23 -7.63 13.46
CA PRO A 221 16.36 -6.77 13.11
C PRO A 221 16.97 -7.07 11.72
N ASN A 222 16.66 -8.23 11.14
CA ASN A 222 17.09 -8.56 9.78
C ASN A 222 16.27 -7.88 8.68
N TRP A 223 15.23 -7.14 9.02
CA TRP A 223 14.36 -6.46 8.07
C TRP A 223 14.44 -4.94 8.23
N ASP A 224 14.73 -4.25 7.14
CA ASP A 224 14.59 -2.80 7.00
C ASP A 224 13.35 -2.53 6.17
N ILE A 225 12.20 -2.33 6.84
CA ILE A 225 10.88 -2.15 6.22
C ILE A 225 10.47 -0.69 6.33
N SER A 226 10.19 -0.06 5.21
CA SER A 226 9.77 1.34 5.12
C SER A 226 8.27 1.53 4.88
N LEU A 227 7.56 0.49 4.42
CA LEU A 227 6.11 0.47 4.25
C LEU A 227 5.60 -0.95 4.41
N SER A 228 4.46 -1.15 5.07
CA SER A 228 3.80 -2.45 5.07
C SER A 228 2.30 -2.39 5.33
N LYS A 229 1.57 -3.38 4.81
CA LYS A 229 0.20 -3.63 5.16
C LYS A 229 -0.13 -5.11 5.07
N THR A 230 -0.79 -5.65 6.10
CA THR A 230 -1.35 -7.00 6.11
C THR A 230 -2.84 -6.97 5.80
N GLY A 231 -3.38 -8.06 5.28
CA GLY A 231 -4.81 -8.27 5.06
C GLY A 231 -5.22 -9.70 5.36
N TYR A 232 -6.48 -9.88 5.75
CA TYR A 232 -7.10 -11.18 5.90
C TYR A 232 -8.62 -11.08 5.82
N LEU A 233 -9.19 -11.90 4.98
CA LEU A 233 -10.59 -12.36 4.95
C LEU A 233 -10.56 -13.85 4.67
N ASN A 234 -11.66 -14.56 4.92
CA ASN A 234 -11.77 -15.96 4.50
C ASN A 234 -11.62 -16.09 2.97
N GLU A 235 -12.19 -15.14 2.23
CA GLU A 235 -12.19 -15.11 0.76
C GLU A 235 -10.83 -14.70 0.16
N SER A 236 -10.06 -13.89 0.87
CA SER A 236 -8.75 -13.41 0.40
C SER A 236 -7.58 -14.30 0.81
N GLY A 237 -7.77 -15.15 1.82
CA GLY A 237 -6.62 -15.70 2.53
C GLY A 237 -5.79 -14.60 3.20
N ARG A 238 -4.57 -14.90 3.57
CA ARG A 238 -3.62 -13.93 4.13
C ARG A 238 -2.89 -13.17 3.03
N CYS A 239 -2.84 -11.85 3.17
CA CYS A 239 -2.17 -10.94 2.25
C CYS A 239 -1.12 -10.11 2.99
N LEU A 240 -0.04 -9.81 2.31
CA LEU A 240 1.00 -8.89 2.78
C LEU A 240 1.54 -8.09 1.59
N VAL A 241 1.64 -6.80 1.77
CA VAL A 241 2.43 -5.94 0.89
C VAL A 241 3.45 -5.18 1.72
N MET A 242 4.66 -5.00 1.20
CA MET A 242 5.67 -4.21 1.89
C MET A 242 6.74 -3.67 0.93
N GLN A 243 7.35 -2.57 1.34
CA GLN A 243 8.61 -2.07 0.83
C GLN A 243 9.69 -2.35 1.86
N ALA A 244 10.79 -2.96 1.44
CA ALA A 244 11.92 -3.26 2.31
C ALA A 244 13.23 -3.10 1.54
N LYS A 245 14.36 -2.99 2.27
CA LYS A 245 15.69 -3.10 1.66
C LYS A 245 16.20 -4.54 1.75
N ILE A 246 16.69 -5.06 0.62
CA ILE A 246 17.39 -6.33 0.51
C ILE A 246 18.68 -6.09 -0.26
N ALA A 247 19.82 -6.56 0.23
CA ALA A 247 21.15 -6.26 -0.33
C ALA A 247 21.42 -4.74 -0.51
N GLY A 248 20.86 -3.90 0.37
CA GLY A 248 20.95 -2.44 0.28
C GLY A 248 19.95 -1.77 -0.66
N GLU A 249 19.27 -2.53 -1.53
CA GLU A 249 18.37 -2.03 -2.55
C GLU A 249 16.89 -2.07 -2.11
N PRO A 250 16.10 -1.03 -2.41
CA PRO A 250 14.66 -1.03 -2.11
C PRO A 250 13.93 -1.98 -3.07
N VAL A 251 13.09 -2.85 -2.47
CA VAL A 251 12.24 -3.80 -3.19
C VAL A 251 10.80 -3.71 -2.71
N PHE A 252 9.85 -3.93 -3.61
CA PHE A 252 8.43 -4.06 -3.29
C PHE A 252 8.02 -5.52 -3.34
N ILE A 253 7.33 -5.97 -2.31
CA ILE A 253 6.90 -7.35 -2.16
C ILE A 253 5.37 -7.35 -2.02
N VAL A 254 4.70 -8.13 -2.86
CA VAL A 254 3.26 -8.41 -2.80
C VAL A 254 3.07 -9.92 -2.66
N LEU A 255 2.37 -10.34 -1.62
CA LEU A 255 1.99 -11.74 -1.37
C LEU A 255 0.50 -11.82 -1.13
N LEU A 256 -0.21 -12.59 -1.96
CA LEU A 256 -1.68 -12.71 -1.90
C LEU A 256 -2.11 -14.15 -1.73
N ASN A 257 -3.26 -14.32 -1.06
CA ASN A 257 -3.94 -15.58 -0.86
C ASN A 257 -3.00 -16.66 -0.31
N SER A 258 -2.37 -16.35 0.82
CA SER A 258 -1.59 -17.32 1.58
C SER A 258 -2.47 -18.06 2.56
N TYR A 259 -2.35 -19.39 2.62
CA TYR A 259 -3.22 -20.22 3.44
C TYR A 259 -3.01 -20.01 4.96
N GLY A 260 -1.80 -20.08 5.44
CA GLY A 260 -1.49 -20.06 6.87
C GLY A 260 -1.25 -18.66 7.44
N LYS A 261 -1.53 -18.48 8.75
CA LYS A 261 -1.34 -17.21 9.47
C LYS A 261 0.09 -16.65 9.36
N LEU A 262 1.08 -17.51 9.31
CA LEU A 262 2.50 -17.14 9.25
C LEU A 262 3.09 -17.23 7.84
N THR A 263 2.35 -17.75 6.88
CA THR A 263 2.82 -18.00 5.52
C THR A 263 3.37 -16.75 4.82
N PRO A 264 2.70 -15.56 4.85
CA PRO A 264 3.26 -14.37 4.21
C PRO A 264 4.62 -13.97 4.78
N PHE A 265 4.80 -14.12 6.09
CA PHE A 265 6.07 -13.82 6.76
C PHE A 265 7.17 -14.85 6.43
N GLY A 266 6.79 -16.14 6.35
CA GLY A 266 7.66 -17.22 5.90
C GLY A 266 8.10 -17.03 4.45
N ASP A 267 7.15 -16.67 3.56
CA ASP A 267 7.42 -16.38 2.16
C ASP A 267 8.34 -15.16 2.01
N SER A 268 8.11 -14.09 2.79
CA SER A 268 9.01 -12.94 2.81
C SER A 268 10.45 -13.35 3.18
N ASN A 269 10.63 -14.21 4.20
CA ASN A 269 11.95 -14.69 4.58
C ASN A 269 12.57 -15.59 3.49
N ARG A 270 11.77 -16.43 2.79
CA ARG A 270 12.26 -17.23 1.65
C ARG A 270 12.71 -16.34 0.50
N LEU A 271 11.94 -15.31 0.15
CA LEU A 271 12.33 -14.32 -0.86
C LEU A 271 13.63 -13.62 -0.47
N ARG A 272 13.71 -13.10 0.75
CA ARG A 272 14.93 -12.42 1.23
C ARG A 272 16.16 -13.34 1.16
N LYS A 273 16.04 -14.59 1.65
CA LYS A 273 17.13 -15.57 1.62
C LYS A 273 17.56 -15.87 0.17
N TRP A 274 16.60 -16.09 -0.72
CA TRP A 274 16.82 -16.36 -2.13
C TRP A 274 17.52 -15.18 -2.83
N MET A 275 17.06 -13.95 -2.60
CA MET A 275 17.67 -12.76 -3.19
C MET A 275 19.10 -12.55 -2.69
N LEU A 276 19.35 -12.68 -1.38
CA LEU A 276 20.70 -12.53 -0.80
C LEU A 276 21.69 -13.64 -1.18
N ALA A 277 21.22 -14.82 -1.53
CA ALA A 277 22.08 -15.91 -1.97
C ALA A 277 22.53 -15.76 -3.44
N ASN A 278 21.90 -14.87 -4.19
CA ASN A 278 22.10 -14.69 -5.62
C ASN A 278 22.41 -13.22 -6.01
N SER A 279 22.58 -12.32 -5.02
CA SER A 279 22.94 -10.90 -5.22
C SER A 279 24.43 -10.69 -5.22
#